data_3cf552736719352aafc8fe7a015a50de
#
_entry.id   3cf552736719352aafc8fe7a015a50de
#
_cell.length_a   1.000
_cell.length_b   1.000
_cell.length_c   1.000
_cell.angle_alpha   90.00
_cell.angle_beta   90.00
_cell.angle_gamma   90.00
#
_symmetry.space_group_name_H-M   'P 1'
#
loop_
_entity.id
_entity.type
_entity.pdbx_description
1 polymer ?
#
loop_
_entity_poly.entity_id
_entity_poly.type
_entity_poly.pdbx_seq_one_letter_code
_entity_poly.pdbx_strand_id
1 'polypeptide(L)' 'MLKQLSIFAENIKGKMQKVTGILLEEDINILGSVTNDSAEYGIIRMVVSKPEQALEALTKAGFICKLSDVLGIEVTD' A
#
# COMPACT_ATOMS: atom_id res chain seq x y z
N MET A 1 2.12 14.63 7.84
CA MET A 1 2.41 14.42 6.43
C MET A 1 2.05 13.01 6.03
N LEU A 2 1.36 12.88 4.93
CA LEU A 2 0.93 11.58 4.48
C LEU A 2 2.03 10.87 3.72
N LYS A 3 2.05 9.57 3.85
CA LYS A 3 2.99 8.76 3.11
C LYS A 3 2.27 7.74 2.29
N GLN A 4 2.76 7.53 1.08
CA GLN A 4 2.19 6.57 0.18
C GLN A 4 2.98 5.28 0.27
N LEU A 5 2.26 4.19 0.41
CA LEU A 5 2.87 2.87 0.47
C LEU A 5 2.72 2.21 -0.88
N SER A 6 3.84 1.82 -1.46
CA SER A 6 3.84 1.11 -2.74
C SER A 6 4.23 -0.33 -2.48
N ILE A 7 3.42 -1.24 -2.93
CA ILE A 7 3.64 -2.67 -2.73
C ILE A 7 3.78 -3.34 -4.07
N PHE A 8 4.86 -4.05 -4.27
CA PHE A 8 5.10 -4.75 -5.53
C PHE A 8 4.58 -6.17 -5.43
N ALA A 9 3.70 -6.53 -6.33
CA ALA A 9 3.09 -7.85 -6.31
C ALA A 9 2.78 -8.29 -7.73
N GLU A 10 2.95 -9.58 -7.97
CA GLU A 10 2.70 -10.10 -9.31
C GLU A 10 1.24 -10.36 -9.56
N ASN A 11 0.55 -10.87 -8.59
CA ASN A 11 -0.86 -11.17 -8.73
C ASN A 11 -1.64 -10.20 -7.86
N ILE A 12 -2.01 -9.07 -8.43
CA ILE A 12 -2.61 -8.01 -7.64
C ILE A 12 -3.87 -8.46 -6.94
N LYS A 13 -4.74 -9.19 -7.65
CA LYS A 13 -6.00 -9.59 -7.03
C LYS A 13 -5.78 -10.46 -5.80
N GLY A 14 -4.96 -11.49 -5.95
CA GLY A 14 -4.71 -12.37 -4.82
C GLY A 14 -3.92 -11.70 -3.71
N LYS A 15 -2.93 -10.89 -4.11
CA LYS A 15 -2.10 -10.24 -3.11
C LYS A 15 -2.85 -9.14 -2.38
N MET A 16 -3.81 -8.51 -3.03
CA MET A 16 -4.58 -7.46 -2.39
C MET A 16 -5.32 -7.99 -1.17
N GLN A 17 -5.86 -9.20 -1.28
CA GLN A 17 -6.54 -9.80 -0.15
C GLN A 17 -5.59 -10.04 1.01
N LYS A 18 -4.38 -10.51 0.70
CA LYS A 18 -3.39 -10.74 1.74
C LYS A 18 -2.97 -9.44 2.39
N VAL A 19 -2.72 -8.42 1.57
CA VAL A 19 -2.31 -7.12 2.10
C VAL A 19 -3.38 -6.56 3.02
N THR A 20 -4.63 -6.60 2.58
CA THR A 20 -5.72 -6.09 3.39
C THR A 20 -5.83 -6.85 4.69
N GLY A 21 -5.69 -8.16 4.64
CA GLY A 21 -5.77 -8.97 5.84
C GLY A 21 -4.68 -8.63 6.84
N ILE A 22 -3.46 -8.43 6.34
CA ILE A 22 -2.34 -8.09 7.22
C ILE A 22 -2.59 -6.74 7.88
N LEU A 23 -3.06 -5.77 7.10
CA LEU A 23 -3.30 -4.45 7.64
C LEU A 23 -4.41 -4.47 8.68
N LEU A 24 -5.44 -5.28 8.46
CA LEU A 24 -6.50 -5.41 9.43
C LEU A 24 -6.00 -6.00 10.74
N GLU A 25 -5.14 -6.99 10.64
CA GLU A 25 -4.59 -7.60 11.83
C GLU A 25 -3.75 -6.63 12.65
N GLU A 26 -3.10 -5.71 11.96
CA GLU A 26 -2.28 -4.72 12.63
C GLU A 26 -3.06 -3.47 13.01
N ASP A 27 -4.37 -3.50 12.80
CA ASP A 27 -5.22 -2.36 13.14
C ASP A 27 -4.82 -1.12 12.37
N ILE A 28 -4.50 -1.31 11.10
CA ILE A 28 -4.11 -0.22 10.23
C ILE A 28 -5.23 0.02 9.24
N ASN A 29 -5.68 1.27 9.16
CA ASN A 29 -6.76 1.63 8.24
C ASN A 29 -6.20 2.08 6.92
N ILE A 30 -6.88 1.68 5.86
CA ILE A 30 -6.53 2.15 4.53
C ILE A 30 -7.33 3.42 4.28
N LEU A 31 -6.62 4.51 4.11
CA LEU A 31 -7.25 5.81 3.91
C LEU A 31 -7.56 6.07 2.45
N GLY A 32 -6.81 5.45 1.56
CA GLY A 32 -7.07 5.57 0.15
C GLY A 32 -6.19 4.58 -0.59
N SER A 33 -6.66 4.09 -1.70
CA SER A 33 -5.85 3.17 -2.48
C SER A 33 -6.07 3.42 -3.96
N VAL A 34 -5.01 3.22 -4.72
CA VAL A 34 -5.06 3.38 -6.16
C VAL A 34 -4.45 2.14 -6.77
N THR A 35 -5.22 1.40 -7.52
CA THR A 35 -4.68 0.30 -8.27
C THR A 35 -4.80 0.67 -9.73
N ASN A 36 -3.73 0.48 -10.43
CA ASN A 36 -3.68 0.83 -11.83
C ASN A 36 -3.97 -0.42 -12.63
N ASP A 37 -5.06 -0.41 -13.34
CA ASP A 37 -5.46 -1.57 -14.10
C ASP A 37 -4.44 -1.94 -15.15
N SER A 38 -3.80 -0.95 -15.70
CA SER A 38 -2.82 -1.22 -16.73
C SER A 38 -1.45 -1.43 -16.12
N ALA A 39 -1.40 -1.67 -14.84
CA ALA A 39 -0.13 -1.81 -14.18
C ALA A 39 0.53 -3.06 -14.62
N GLU A 40 1.41 -2.94 -15.50
CA GLU A 40 2.12 -4.08 -15.94
C GLU A 40 3.01 -4.61 -14.88
N TYR A 41 3.33 -3.81 -13.91
CA TYR A 41 4.28 -4.23 -12.90
C TYR A 41 3.63 -4.66 -11.61
N GLY A 42 2.31 -4.60 -11.56
CA GLY A 42 1.66 -5.06 -10.36
C GLY A 42 2.03 -4.27 -9.12
N ILE A 43 1.85 -2.97 -9.18
CA ILE A 43 2.12 -2.12 -8.04
C ILE A 43 0.82 -1.70 -7.41
N ILE A 44 0.70 -1.94 -6.11
CA ILE A 44 -0.45 -1.49 -5.34
C ILE A 44 0.00 -0.26 -4.56
N ARG A 45 -0.71 0.85 -4.75
CA ARG A 45 -0.41 2.08 -4.05
C ARG A 45 -1.53 2.43 -3.12
N MET A 46 -1.20 2.79 -1.91
CA MET A 46 -2.22 3.13 -0.93
C MET A 46 -1.66 4.09 0.11
N VAL A 47 -2.57 4.78 0.77
CA VAL A 47 -2.24 5.63 1.90
C VAL A 47 -2.91 5.00 3.11
N VAL A 48 -2.16 4.77 4.15
CA VAL A 48 -2.68 4.09 5.33
C VAL A 48 -2.44 4.94 6.57
N SER A 49 -3.15 4.60 7.64
CA SER A 49 -3.08 5.38 8.86
C SER A 49 -1.75 5.23 9.59
N LYS A 50 -1.11 4.09 9.43
CA LYS A 50 0.17 3.84 10.11
C LYS A 50 1.17 3.29 9.10
N PRO A 51 1.72 4.16 8.26
CA PRO A 51 2.51 3.68 7.13
C PRO A 51 3.76 2.93 7.53
N GLU A 52 4.43 3.33 8.58
CA GLU A 52 5.66 2.65 8.95
C GLU A 52 5.39 1.27 9.50
N GLN A 53 4.32 1.14 10.29
CA GLN A 53 3.94 -0.18 10.77
C GLN A 53 3.49 -1.07 9.62
N ALA A 54 2.78 -0.48 8.66
CA ALA A 54 2.35 -1.25 7.50
C ALA A 54 3.54 -1.75 6.71
N LEU A 55 4.52 -0.89 6.51
CA LEU A 55 5.72 -1.28 5.78
C LEU A 55 6.40 -2.45 6.47
N GLU A 56 6.52 -2.38 7.78
CA GLU A 56 7.18 -3.42 8.52
C GLU A 56 6.41 -4.73 8.45
N ALA A 57 5.10 -4.66 8.66
CA ALA A 57 4.29 -5.87 8.66
C ALA A 57 4.29 -6.55 7.31
N LEU A 58 4.20 -5.78 6.25
CA LEU A 58 4.18 -6.35 4.91
C LEU A 58 5.56 -6.89 4.52
N THR A 59 6.60 -6.22 4.94
CA THR A 59 7.94 -6.71 4.66
C THR A 59 8.17 -8.04 5.35
N LYS A 60 7.69 -8.18 6.57
CA LYS A 60 7.82 -9.44 7.28
C LYS A 60 7.05 -10.56 6.58
N ALA A 61 5.97 -10.20 5.92
CA ALA A 61 5.17 -11.19 5.20
C ALA A 61 5.76 -11.55 3.85
N GLY A 62 6.86 -10.92 3.47
CA GLY A 62 7.51 -11.25 2.22
C GLY A 62 7.21 -10.32 1.07
N PHE A 63 6.50 -9.25 1.33
CA PHE A 63 6.21 -8.29 0.29
C PHE A 63 7.34 -7.29 0.14
N ILE A 64 7.51 -6.79 -1.07
CA ILE A 64 8.47 -5.73 -1.33
C ILE A 64 7.70 -4.43 -1.35
N CYS A 65 8.00 -3.55 -0.41
CA CYS A 65 7.25 -2.32 -0.24
C CYS A 65 8.17 -1.13 -0.16
N LYS A 66 7.61 0.02 -0.41
CA LYS A 66 8.37 1.26 -0.36
C LYS A 66 7.46 2.38 0.11
N LEU A 67 7.99 3.25 0.94
CA LEU A 67 7.26 4.43 1.39
C LEU A 67 7.80 5.65 0.67
N SER A 68 6.90 6.56 0.32
CA SER A 68 7.31 7.82 -0.25
C SER A 68 6.35 8.89 0.24
N ASP A 69 6.81 10.11 0.29
CA ASP A 69 5.96 11.22 0.72
C ASP A 69 4.98 11.56 -0.37
N VAL A 70 3.76 11.82 0.04
CA VAL A 70 2.75 12.28 -0.89
C VAL A 70 2.84 13.78 -0.91
N LEU A 71 3.44 14.29 -1.96
CA LEU A 71 3.58 15.68 -2.05
C LEU A 71 2.42 16.28 -2.58
N GLY A 72 1.92 16.99 -1.92
CA GLY A 72 0.95 17.76 -2.37
C GLY A 72 0.09 17.34 -3.39
N ILE A 73 -0.18 16.61 -3.64
CA ILE A 73 -0.74 16.20 -4.59
C ILE A 73 -1.81 16.69 -4.87
N GLU A 74 -1.97 16.95 -4.89
CA GLU A 74 -2.67 17.25 -5.16
C GLU A 74 -3.56 16.93 -5.21
N VAL A 75 -3.93 16.81 -5.15
CA VAL A 75 -4.73 16.42 -4.94
C VAL A 75 -5.60 17.08 -5.39
N THR A 76 -5.81 17.46 -5.81
CA THR A 76 -6.59 18.02 -6.12
C THR A 76 -7.44 17.83 -6.45
N ASP A 77 -7.69 17.86 -6.61
CA ASP A 77 -8.44 17.69 -6.83
C ASP A 77 -8.87 17.60 -6.86
#